data_f5d4ed36c6cca50f1f6b5a0c5cb30202
#
_entry.id   f5d4ed36c6cca50f1f6b5a0c5cb30202
#
_cell.length_a   1.000
_cell.length_b   1.000
_cell.length_c   1.000
_cell.angle_alpha   90.00
_cell.angle_beta   90.00
_cell.angle_gamma   90.00
#
_symmetry.space_group_name_H-M   'P 1'
#
loop_
_entity.id
_entity.type
_entity.pdbx_description
1 polymer ?
#
loop_
_entity_poly.entity_id
_entity_poly.type
_entity_poly.pdbx_seq_one_letter_code
_entity_poly.pdbx_strand_id
1 'polypeptide(L)'
;MSDTIVTETIPLSQDVAKGVELVFNILASYKDHEYYVYEQNHCWYIGLGCQSSLVIDSAGTSASIFKEGHKQEIPVTSSLDQVARDFVKTTIKRAIKIFGYVGYSYAAHTRGIPYTPGEWPLLSLMVPRHQIMIAPDKIIVQGEDTEEFRNLVDVVASANMHAVQRAQCMTVDISQQSSQYTTAVERALSKIKDGQVMKTIVSRGISLPERVDMLATLLVGRELNTPKRSFSFSHAGYQSTGFSPELIASLEHGKIITEPLAGTRACPDDLAERERLRNELENDPKEIVEHIMSVKEAIAELQRICPHESVVVEDLMSVRIRGKVQHLGSRVTGALGDGRDCWDALNVLFPSITASGIPKTDALEAIESLEPGSRELYSGGIILMDPSGGNFEASLVLRSVFQDQRRQWAQAGAGVISQSQPERELTETCEKLSTITPFIVREEVEAGSN
;
A
#
# COMPACT_ATOMS: atom_id res chain seq x y z
N MET A 1 26.23 -12.19 -22.73
CA MET A 1 25.88 -13.28 -21.80
C MET A 1 24.41 -13.58 -22.00
N SER A 2 23.97 -14.83 -21.94
CA SER A 2 22.59 -15.24 -22.23
C SER A 2 21.69 -14.74 -21.09
N ASP A 3 20.73 -13.84 -21.38
CA ASP A 3 19.71 -13.31 -20.45
C ASP A 3 18.67 -14.39 -20.05
N THR A 4 19.11 -15.63 -19.85
CA THR A 4 18.21 -16.75 -19.54
C THR A 4 17.89 -16.73 -18.05
N ILE A 5 16.63 -16.48 -17.71
CA ILE A 5 16.13 -16.65 -16.33
C ILE A 5 16.10 -18.14 -16.00
N VAL A 6 16.76 -18.50 -14.92
CA VAL A 6 16.68 -19.84 -14.31
C VAL A 6 15.69 -19.83 -13.16
N THR A 7 15.14 -21.00 -12.89
CA THR A 7 14.16 -21.20 -11.82
C THR A 7 14.53 -22.39 -10.97
N GLU A 8 14.68 -22.18 -9.67
CA GLU A 8 14.89 -23.22 -8.67
C GLU A 8 13.65 -23.36 -7.80
N THR A 9 13.30 -24.60 -7.47
CA THR A 9 12.14 -24.91 -6.61
C THR A 9 12.58 -25.69 -5.40
N ILE A 10 12.31 -25.16 -4.22
CA ILE A 10 12.65 -25.75 -2.92
C ILE A 10 11.33 -26.17 -2.27
N PRO A 11 11.09 -27.47 -2.01
CA PRO A 11 9.88 -27.94 -1.34
C PRO A 11 9.88 -27.48 0.13
N LEU A 12 8.69 -27.11 0.63
CA LEU A 12 8.47 -26.82 2.04
C LEU A 12 7.75 -28.03 2.69
N SER A 13 8.24 -28.45 3.88
CA SER A 13 7.54 -29.44 4.69
C SER A 13 6.41 -28.77 5.48
N GLN A 14 5.36 -29.53 5.87
CA GLN A 14 4.20 -28.98 6.57
C GLN A 14 4.47 -28.38 7.96
N ASP A 15 5.67 -28.61 8.54
CA ASP A 15 6.10 -28.07 9.85
C ASP A 15 6.91 -26.76 9.76
N VAL A 16 6.81 -26.05 8.64
CA VAL A 16 7.67 -24.90 8.37
C VAL A 16 7.12 -23.60 8.97
N ALA A 17 8.05 -22.73 9.39
CA ALA A 17 7.84 -21.37 9.84
C ALA A 17 6.79 -20.60 9.02
N LYS A 18 6.03 -19.73 9.68
CA LYS A 18 5.07 -18.86 8.99
C LYS A 18 5.80 -18.11 7.85
N GLY A 19 5.12 -17.91 6.72
CA GLY A 19 5.75 -17.30 5.54
C GLY A 19 6.49 -15.97 5.83
N VAL A 20 6.00 -15.16 6.77
CA VAL A 20 6.67 -13.92 7.20
C VAL A 20 8.02 -14.15 7.91
N GLU A 21 8.17 -15.26 8.65
CA GLU A 21 9.45 -15.62 9.28
C GLU A 21 10.48 -16.00 8.22
N LEU A 22 10.07 -16.71 7.17
CA LEU A 22 10.93 -17.00 6.01
C LEU A 22 11.37 -15.72 5.30
N VAL A 23 10.43 -14.80 5.05
CA VAL A 23 10.74 -13.48 4.48
C VAL A 23 11.82 -12.77 5.31
N PHE A 24 11.62 -12.72 6.63
CA PHE A 24 12.57 -12.08 7.55
C PHE A 24 13.95 -12.76 7.48
N ASN A 25 14.00 -14.07 7.62
CA ASN A 25 15.26 -14.83 7.64
C ASN A 25 16.03 -14.71 6.33
N ILE A 26 15.34 -14.73 5.19
CA ILE A 26 15.99 -14.55 3.88
C ILE A 26 16.58 -13.13 3.79
N LEU A 27 15.77 -12.11 4.06
CA LEU A 27 16.19 -10.71 3.88
C LEU A 27 17.16 -10.21 4.97
N ALA A 28 17.24 -10.87 6.12
CA ALA A 28 18.25 -10.57 7.14
C ALA A 28 19.69 -10.69 6.61
N SER A 29 19.93 -11.56 5.62
CA SER A 29 21.23 -11.71 4.94
C SER A 29 21.49 -10.65 3.86
N TYR A 30 20.48 -9.81 3.54
CA TYR A 30 20.50 -8.83 2.45
C TYR A 30 20.06 -7.44 2.90
N LYS A 31 20.32 -7.05 4.14
CA LYS A 31 19.87 -5.77 4.75
C LYS A 31 20.26 -4.53 3.94
N ASP A 32 21.43 -4.56 3.30
CA ASP A 32 21.98 -3.44 2.52
C ASP A 32 21.48 -3.40 1.06
N HIS A 33 20.67 -4.38 0.66
CA HIS A 33 20.13 -4.45 -0.69
C HIS A 33 18.76 -3.76 -0.77
N GLU A 34 18.48 -3.21 -1.94
CA GLU A 34 17.12 -2.79 -2.25
C GLU A 34 16.20 -4.00 -2.35
N TYR A 35 15.00 -3.91 -1.78
CA TYR A 35 14.03 -4.99 -1.81
C TYR A 35 12.60 -4.47 -1.84
N TYR A 36 11.72 -5.31 -2.32
CA TYR A 36 10.27 -5.27 -2.12
C TYR A 36 9.76 -6.59 -1.60
N VAL A 37 8.82 -6.54 -0.68
CA VAL A 37 8.03 -7.68 -0.18
C VAL A 37 6.56 -7.37 -0.37
N TYR A 38 5.80 -8.33 -0.88
CA TYR A 38 4.36 -8.21 -1.04
C TYR A 38 3.68 -9.53 -0.74
N GLU A 39 2.67 -9.52 0.15
CA GLU A 39 1.83 -10.67 0.47
C GLU A 39 0.54 -10.64 -0.33
N GLN A 40 0.24 -11.71 -1.06
CA GLN A 40 -0.99 -11.88 -1.83
C GLN A 40 -1.46 -13.33 -1.77
N ASN A 41 -2.74 -13.56 -1.39
CA ASN A 41 -3.36 -14.89 -1.42
C ASN A 41 -2.54 -15.99 -0.73
N HIS A 42 -2.01 -15.69 0.47
CA HIS A 42 -1.13 -16.58 1.27
C HIS A 42 0.23 -16.88 0.63
N CYS A 43 0.59 -16.19 -0.45
CA CYS A 43 1.92 -16.24 -1.04
C CYS A 43 2.67 -14.93 -0.72
N TRP A 44 3.98 -15.05 -0.54
CA TRP A 44 4.86 -13.91 -0.41
C TRP A 44 5.72 -13.79 -1.67
N TYR A 45 5.78 -12.59 -2.21
CA TYR A 45 6.61 -12.23 -3.33
C TYR A 45 7.71 -11.29 -2.84
N ILE A 46 8.97 -11.65 -3.08
CA ILE A 46 10.14 -10.85 -2.73
C ILE A 46 10.86 -10.49 -4.03
N GLY A 47 11.07 -9.20 -4.26
CA GLY A 47 11.99 -8.70 -5.27
C GLY A 47 13.27 -8.26 -4.59
N LEU A 48 14.41 -8.83 -4.94
CA LEU A 48 15.71 -8.55 -4.33
C LEU A 48 16.68 -7.97 -5.33
N GLY A 49 17.35 -6.88 -4.95
CA GLY A 49 18.27 -6.12 -5.77
C GLY A 49 17.58 -5.43 -6.95
N CYS A 50 18.00 -4.23 -7.29
CA CYS A 50 17.46 -3.50 -8.42
C CYS A 50 18.22 -3.84 -9.70
N GLN A 51 17.52 -4.35 -10.70
CA GLN A 51 18.07 -4.53 -12.05
C GLN A 51 17.74 -3.33 -12.93
N SER A 52 16.50 -2.87 -12.88
CA SER A 52 16.09 -1.62 -13.50
C SER A 52 14.98 -0.97 -12.69
N SER A 53 14.92 0.35 -12.69
CA SER A 53 13.85 1.09 -12.02
C SER A 53 13.47 2.35 -12.77
N LEU A 54 12.23 2.78 -12.52
CA LEU A 54 11.68 4.07 -12.90
C LEU A 54 11.27 4.80 -11.64
N VAL A 55 11.75 6.03 -11.46
CA VAL A 55 11.35 6.90 -10.34
C VAL A 55 10.95 8.26 -10.92
N ILE A 56 9.68 8.63 -10.80
CA ILE A 56 9.17 9.94 -11.21
C ILE A 56 9.15 10.86 -10.00
N ASP A 57 9.79 12.00 -10.08
CA ASP A 57 9.93 12.97 -8.99
C ASP A 57 8.58 13.43 -8.41
N SER A 58 8.62 14.06 -7.24
CA SER A 58 7.41 14.53 -6.53
C SER A 58 6.67 15.66 -7.27
N ALA A 59 7.34 16.38 -8.18
CA ALA A 59 6.73 17.42 -9.02
C ALA A 59 6.17 16.87 -10.34
N GLY A 60 6.48 15.60 -10.70
CA GLY A 60 6.08 14.98 -11.96
C GLY A 60 6.78 15.58 -13.20
N THR A 61 7.92 16.20 -13.03
CA THR A 61 8.65 16.92 -14.09
C THR A 61 9.86 16.20 -14.62
N SER A 62 10.42 15.28 -13.81
CA SER A 62 11.61 14.49 -14.14
C SER A 62 11.40 13.02 -13.78
N ALA A 63 11.96 12.15 -14.60
CA ALA A 63 12.01 10.72 -14.34
C ALA A 63 13.46 10.23 -14.34
N SER A 64 13.83 9.49 -13.29
CA SER A 64 15.09 8.80 -13.17
C SER A 64 14.90 7.33 -13.59
N ILE A 65 15.60 6.91 -14.63
CA ILE A 65 15.62 5.52 -15.10
C ILE A 65 16.97 4.92 -14.76
N PHE A 66 16.96 3.85 -13.99
CA PHE A 66 18.14 3.02 -13.74
C PHE A 66 18.05 1.75 -14.56
N LYS A 67 19.11 1.40 -15.27
CA LYS A 67 19.19 0.17 -16.06
C LYS A 67 20.67 -0.27 -16.18
N GLU A 68 20.95 -1.53 -15.88
CA GLU A 68 22.28 -2.14 -16.08
C GLU A 68 23.43 -1.31 -15.46
N GLY A 69 23.21 -0.78 -14.26
CA GLY A 69 24.22 0.02 -13.55
C GLY A 69 24.28 1.50 -13.96
N HIS A 70 23.53 1.93 -14.97
CA HIS A 70 23.50 3.32 -15.45
C HIS A 70 22.21 4.02 -15.02
N LYS A 71 22.36 5.22 -14.44
CA LYS A 71 21.24 6.10 -14.10
C LYS A 71 21.15 7.20 -15.15
N GLN A 72 19.96 7.39 -15.70
CA GLN A 72 19.64 8.46 -16.63
C GLN A 72 18.46 9.26 -16.09
N GLU A 73 18.56 10.58 -16.14
CA GLU A 73 17.44 11.48 -15.88
C GLU A 73 16.89 12.02 -17.19
N ILE A 74 15.55 11.97 -17.32
CA ILE A 74 14.84 12.45 -18.50
C ILE A 74 13.70 13.38 -18.06
N PRO A 75 13.40 14.45 -18.83
CA PRO A 75 12.22 15.26 -18.57
C PRO A 75 10.95 14.45 -18.85
N VAL A 76 9.94 14.62 -18.01
CA VAL A 76 8.60 14.07 -18.25
C VAL A 76 7.86 14.98 -19.24
N THR A 77 7.65 14.49 -20.46
CA THR A 77 7.00 15.24 -21.55
C THR A 77 5.68 14.63 -21.99
N SER A 78 5.31 13.47 -21.42
CA SER A 78 4.04 12.78 -21.62
C SER A 78 3.33 12.54 -20.29
N SER A 79 2.14 11.95 -20.32
CA SER A 79 1.45 11.58 -19.07
C SER A 79 2.25 10.54 -18.27
N LEU A 80 2.13 10.56 -16.94
CA LEU A 80 2.89 9.68 -16.04
C LEU A 80 2.65 8.20 -16.33
N ASP A 81 1.42 7.84 -16.66
CA ASP A 81 1.03 6.48 -17.05
C ASP A 81 1.68 6.07 -18.39
N GLN A 82 1.88 7.01 -19.33
CA GLN A 82 2.60 6.72 -20.57
C GLN A 82 4.09 6.46 -20.30
N VAL A 83 4.72 7.25 -19.44
CA VAL A 83 6.11 7.00 -19.01
C VAL A 83 6.24 5.61 -18.37
N ALA A 84 5.28 5.25 -17.51
CA ALA A 84 5.25 3.94 -16.89
C ALA A 84 5.06 2.80 -17.90
N ARG A 85 4.12 2.94 -18.87
CA ARG A 85 3.92 1.97 -19.95
C ARG A 85 5.19 1.77 -20.76
N ASP A 86 5.88 2.84 -21.11
CA ASP A 86 7.09 2.77 -21.92
C ASP A 86 8.22 2.09 -21.15
N PHE A 87 8.37 2.36 -19.85
CA PHE A 87 9.31 1.64 -19.00
C PHE A 87 8.96 0.14 -18.94
N VAL A 88 7.71 -0.22 -18.63
CA VAL A 88 7.27 -1.62 -18.54
C VAL A 88 7.50 -2.37 -19.83
N LYS A 89 7.22 -1.77 -21.02
CA LYS A 89 7.48 -2.38 -22.33
C LYS A 89 8.94 -2.80 -22.51
N THR A 90 9.89 -2.08 -21.92
CA THR A 90 11.31 -2.44 -22.00
C THR A 90 11.67 -3.69 -21.19
N THR A 91 10.78 -4.11 -20.26
CA THR A 91 11.01 -5.21 -19.30
C THR A 91 10.29 -6.51 -19.67
N ILE A 92 9.39 -6.50 -20.69
CA ILE A 92 8.50 -7.63 -21.06
C ILE A 92 9.23 -8.95 -21.32
N LYS A 93 10.49 -8.92 -21.75
CA LYS A 93 11.26 -10.14 -22.05
C LYS A 93 11.63 -10.97 -20.81
N ARG A 94 11.39 -10.47 -19.61
CA ARG A 94 11.73 -11.11 -18.34
C ARG A 94 10.45 -11.56 -17.64
N ALA A 95 10.36 -12.85 -17.35
CA ALA A 95 9.20 -13.48 -16.70
C ALA A 95 9.13 -13.25 -15.19
N ILE A 96 9.58 -12.08 -14.68
CA ILE A 96 9.56 -11.73 -13.26
C ILE A 96 8.61 -10.57 -13.01
N LYS A 97 8.13 -10.45 -11.76
CA LYS A 97 7.23 -9.38 -11.33
C LYS A 97 7.93 -8.02 -11.34
N ILE A 98 7.15 -6.98 -11.51
CA ILE A 98 7.52 -5.59 -11.25
C ILE A 98 6.87 -5.18 -9.94
N PHE A 99 7.64 -4.59 -9.05
CA PHE A 99 7.20 -4.04 -7.78
C PHE A 99 7.23 -2.51 -7.84
N GLY A 100 6.45 -1.85 -7.01
CA GLY A 100 6.52 -0.41 -6.92
C GLY A 100 5.45 0.20 -6.03
N TYR A 101 5.36 1.52 -6.10
CA TYR A 101 4.31 2.27 -5.44
C TYR A 101 3.91 3.51 -6.25
N VAL A 102 2.71 3.97 -5.99
CA VAL A 102 2.18 5.26 -6.46
C VAL A 102 1.94 6.15 -5.24
N GLY A 103 2.57 7.34 -5.21
CA GLY A 103 2.39 8.35 -4.17
C GLY A 103 1.03 9.03 -4.26
N TYR A 104 0.54 9.57 -3.15
CA TYR A 104 -0.80 10.18 -3.11
C TYR A 104 -1.00 11.30 -4.11
N SER A 105 -0.01 12.19 -4.25
CA SER A 105 -0.08 13.36 -5.13
C SER A 105 -0.08 13.03 -6.63
N TYR A 106 0.21 11.77 -7.03
CA TYR A 106 0.00 11.29 -8.39
C TYR A 106 -1.43 11.58 -8.87
N ALA A 107 -2.41 11.43 -7.99
CA ALA A 107 -3.81 11.66 -8.32
C ALA A 107 -4.14 13.12 -8.62
N ALA A 108 -3.56 14.05 -7.88
CA ALA A 108 -3.69 15.48 -8.14
C ALA A 108 -2.98 15.85 -9.45
N HIS A 109 -1.75 15.38 -9.63
CA HIS A 109 -0.95 15.64 -10.83
C HIS A 109 -1.69 15.19 -12.11
N THR A 110 -2.16 13.94 -12.16
CA THR A 110 -2.83 13.38 -13.35
C THR A 110 -4.18 14.02 -13.67
N ARG A 111 -4.77 14.74 -12.71
CA ARG A 111 -6.03 15.50 -12.89
C ARG A 111 -5.83 16.99 -13.09
N GLY A 112 -4.57 17.47 -13.12
CA GLY A 112 -4.26 18.88 -13.25
C GLY A 112 -4.67 19.73 -12.03
N ILE A 113 -4.83 19.10 -10.87
CA ILE A 113 -5.13 19.77 -9.60
C ILE A 113 -3.82 20.32 -9.03
N PRO A 114 -3.76 21.61 -8.64
CA PRO A 114 -2.62 22.15 -7.95
C PRO A 114 -2.34 21.42 -6.63
N TYR A 115 -1.09 21.07 -6.38
CA TYR A 115 -0.67 20.43 -5.14
C TYR A 115 0.74 20.89 -4.76
N THR A 116 1.10 20.74 -3.49
CA THR A 116 2.45 21.00 -2.99
C THR A 116 3.28 19.72 -3.11
N PRO A 117 4.30 19.68 -3.98
CA PRO A 117 5.20 18.54 -4.07
C PRO A 117 5.83 18.20 -2.72
N GLY A 118 5.82 16.93 -2.35
CA GLY A 118 6.53 16.42 -1.19
C GLY A 118 7.97 16.01 -1.51
N GLU A 119 8.51 15.11 -0.70
CA GLU A 119 9.86 14.56 -0.88
C GLU A 119 9.83 13.22 -1.63
N TRP A 120 8.71 12.48 -1.54
CA TRP A 120 8.60 11.14 -2.13
C TRP A 120 8.12 11.18 -3.58
N PRO A 121 8.63 10.27 -4.43
CA PRO A 121 8.21 10.15 -5.82
C PRO A 121 6.70 9.98 -6.01
N LEU A 122 6.19 10.52 -7.11
CA LEU A 122 4.81 10.26 -7.55
C LEU A 122 4.61 8.80 -7.98
N LEU A 123 5.63 8.21 -8.57
CA LEU A 123 5.63 6.81 -9.00
C LEU A 123 7.04 6.24 -8.89
N SER A 124 7.16 5.04 -8.32
CA SER A 124 8.39 4.28 -8.29
C SER A 124 8.11 2.85 -8.69
N LEU A 125 8.83 2.33 -9.68
CA LEU A 125 8.75 0.95 -10.15
C LEU A 125 10.14 0.32 -10.12
N MET A 126 10.24 -0.94 -9.68
CA MET A 126 11.46 -1.72 -9.64
C MET A 126 11.26 -3.08 -10.30
N VAL A 127 12.12 -3.39 -11.23
CA VAL A 127 12.35 -4.76 -11.74
C VAL A 127 13.48 -5.35 -10.90
N PRO A 128 13.22 -6.38 -10.11
CA PRO A 128 14.26 -6.97 -9.27
C PRO A 128 15.24 -7.80 -10.07
N ARG A 129 16.45 -7.94 -9.55
CA ARG A 129 17.49 -8.84 -10.10
C ARG A 129 17.12 -10.30 -9.84
N HIS A 130 16.63 -10.57 -8.64
CA HIS A 130 16.14 -11.88 -8.21
C HIS A 130 14.72 -11.76 -7.66
N GLN A 131 13.91 -12.78 -7.92
CA GLN A 131 12.57 -12.90 -7.34
C GLN A 131 12.46 -14.20 -6.54
N ILE A 132 11.81 -14.12 -5.38
CA ILE A 132 11.47 -15.27 -4.57
C ILE A 132 9.95 -15.28 -4.36
N MET A 133 9.31 -16.39 -4.61
CA MET A 133 7.91 -16.63 -4.27
C MET A 133 7.83 -17.73 -3.22
N ILE A 134 7.28 -17.39 -2.05
CA ILE A 134 7.02 -18.35 -0.97
C ILE A 134 5.54 -18.69 -1.03
N ALA A 135 5.24 -19.93 -1.43
CA ALA A 135 3.90 -20.51 -1.40
C ALA A 135 3.77 -21.47 -0.22
N PRO A 136 2.56 -21.95 0.14
CA PRO A 136 2.35 -22.83 1.27
C PRO A 136 3.13 -24.16 1.22
N ASP A 137 3.46 -24.63 0.02
CA ASP A 137 4.08 -25.95 -0.22
C ASP A 137 5.48 -25.89 -0.80
N LYS A 138 5.94 -24.70 -1.24
CA LYS A 138 7.24 -24.56 -1.91
C LYS A 138 7.74 -23.11 -1.93
N ILE A 139 9.05 -22.96 -2.15
CA ILE A 139 9.66 -21.67 -2.50
C ILE A 139 10.16 -21.78 -3.94
N ILE A 140 9.90 -20.75 -4.74
CA ILE A 140 10.41 -20.61 -6.10
C ILE A 140 11.37 -19.44 -6.12
N VAL A 141 12.61 -19.66 -6.56
CA VAL A 141 13.64 -18.62 -6.73
C VAL A 141 13.90 -18.45 -8.22
N GLN A 142 13.89 -17.23 -8.70
CA GLN A 142 14.10 -16.89 -10.11
C GLN A 142 15.11 -15.77 -10.25
N GLY A 143 15.99 -15.89 -11.24
CA GLY A 143 17.04 -14.90 -11.52
C GLY A 143 17.93 -15.34 -12.67
N GLU A 144 18.97 -14.56 -12.96
CA GLU A 144 20.03 -14.95 -13.90
C GLU A 144 20.96 -15.97 -13.23
N ASP A 145 21.45 -16.98 -13.97
CA ASP A 145 22.40 -18.00 -13.44
C ASP A 145 23.77 -17.38 -13.17
N THR A 146 23.90 -16.81 -11.99
CA THR A 146 25.12 -16.17 -11.48
C THR A 146 25.55 -16.83 -10.17
N GLU A 147 26.75 -16.53 -9.71
CA GLU A 147 27.20 -16.95 -8.37
C GLU A 147 26.31 -16.35 -7.27
N GLU A 148 25.89 -15.08 -7.42
CA GLU A 148 24.96 -14.40 -6.51
C GLU A 148 23.62 -15.16 -6.43
N PHE A 149 23.07 -15.62 -7.56
CA PHE A 149 21.84 -16.43 -7.59
C PHE A 149 22.00 -17.76 -6.85
N ARG A 150 23.13 -18.48 -7.04
CA ARG A 150 23.37 -19.76 -6.35
C ARG A 150 23.50 -19.57 -4.85
N ASN A 151 24.22 -18.52 -4.41
CA ASN A 151 24.31 -18.14 -3.01
C ASN A 151 22.92 -17.80 -2.42
N LEU A 152 22.08 -17.10 -3.19
CA LEU A 152 20.70 -16.81 -2.77
C LEU A 152 19.88 -18.10 -2.59
N VAL A 153 20.00 -19.07 -3.50
CA VAL A 153 19.31 -20.37 -3.38
C VAL A 153 19.75 -21.10 -2.09
N ASP A 154 21.03 -21.08 -1.76
CA ASP A 154 21.56 -21.70 -0.52
C ASP A 154 21.02 -20.99 0.74
N VAL A 155 20.98 -19.66 0.74
CA VAL A 155 20.37 -18.87 1.83
C VAL A 155 18.90 -19.21 1.99
N VAL A 156 18.14 -19.25 0.90
CA VAL A 156 16.71 -19.59 0.91
C VAL A 156 16.48 -21.01 1.43
N ALA A 157 17.30 -21.98 1.01
CA ALA A 157 17.19 -23.37 1.46
C ALA A 157 17.46 -23.51 2.97
N SER A 158 18.35 -22.68 3.54
CA SER A 158 18.70 -22.70 4.96
C SER A 158 17.79 -21.80 5.84
N ALA A 159 16.96 -20.94 5.26
CA ALA A 159 16.17 -19.94 6.00
C ALA A 159 15.22 -20.52 7.06
N ASN A 160 14.78 -21.77 6.90
CA ASN A 160 13.93 -22.48 7.86
C ASN A 160 14.60 -22.86 9.18
N MET A 161 15.93 -22.81 9.26
CA MET A 161 16.69 -23.31 10.41
C MET A 161 16.94 -22.24 11.48
N HIS A 162 16.56 -21.00 11.23
CA HIS A 162 16.86 -19.88 12.11
C HIS A 162 15.64 -19.49 12.96
N ALA A 163 15.79 -19.58 14.28
CA ALA A 163 14.80 -19.02 15.21
C ALA A 163 14.93 -17.49 15.19
N VAL A 164 13.80 -16.81 15.01
CA VAL A 164 13.75 -15.35 15.01
C VAL A 164 13.74 -14.84 16.46
N GLN A 165 14.70 -13.99 16.81
CA GLN A 165 14.67 -13.26 18.07
C GLN A 165 13.67 -12.10 17.96
N ARG A 166 12.77 -11.96 18.94
CA ARG A 166 11.83 -10.84 18.99
C ARG A 166 12.58 -9.57 19.37
N ALA A 167 12.58 -8.62 18.47
CA ALA A 167 13.12 -7.29 18.72
C ALA A 167 12.18 -6.44 19.58
N GLN A 168 12.72 -5.39 20.21
CA GLN A 168 11.96 -4.51 21.09
C GLN A 168 11.17 -3.48 20.27
N CYS A 169 9.85 -3.44 20.47
CA CYS A 169 8.99 -2.41 19.89
C CYS A 169 9.21 -1.06 20.59
N MET A 170 9.11 0.03 19.83
CA MET A 170 9.21 1.37 20.37
C MET A 170 7.87 1.85 20.96
N THR A 171 7.95 2.74 21.95
CA THR A 171 6.77 3.44 22.48
C THR A 171 6.51 4.68 21.64
N VAL A 172 5.30 4.81 21.11
CA VAL A 172 4.90 5.89 20.23
C VAL A 172 3.76 6.71 20.85
N ASP A 173 3.94 8.03 20.94
CA ASP A 173 2.88 8.94 21.36
C ASP A 173 1.90 9.18 20.19
N ILE A 174 0.69 8.60 20.30
CA ILE A 174 -0.37 8.73 19.32
C ILE A 174 -1.23 10.00 19.51
N SER A 175 -0.97 10.82 20.52
CA SER A 175 -1.72 12.06 20.77
C SER A 175 -1.17 13.27 19.99
N GLN A 176 -0.05 13.13 19.31
CA GLN A 176 0.56 14.20 18.53
C GLN A 176 -0.43 14.78 17.51
N GLN A 177 -0.37 16.11 17.32
CA GLN A 177 -1.21 16.88 16.37
C GLN A 177 -2.73 16.81 16.60
N SER A 178 -3.21 16.40 17.77
CA SER A 178 -4.65 16.24 18.04
C SER A 178 -5.44 17.54 17.83
N SER A 179 -4.95 18.69 18.33
CA SER A 179 -5.64 20.00 18.17
C SER A 179 -5.66 20.48 16.73
N GLN A 180 -4.55 20.30 15.99
CA GLN A 180 -4.48 20.65 14.58
C GLN A 180 -5.45 19.80 13.76
N TYR A 181 -5.56 18.51 14.10
CA TYR A 181 -6.46 17.59 13.45
C TYR A 181 -7.94 17.96 13.67
N THR A 182 -8.36 18.22 14.94
CA THR A 182 -9.76 18.62 15.23
C THR A 182 -10.14 19.91 14.49
N THR A 183 -9.23 20.89 14.47
CA THR A 183 -9.41 22.13 13.67
C THR A 183 -9.55 21.83 12.17
N ALA A 184 -8.77 20.91 11.62
CA ALA A 184 -8.88 20.51 10.22
C ALA A 184 -10.23 19.83 9.92
N VAL A 185 -10.75 19.00 10.85
CA VAL A 185 -12.08 18.40 10.75
C VAL A 185 -13.18 19.46 10.78
N GLU A 186 -13.10 20.48 11.66
CA GLU A 186 -14.05 21.61 11.70
C GLU A 186 -14.07 22.37 10.36
N ARG A 187 -12.89 22.61 9.78
CA ARG A 187 -12.79 23.24 8.44
C ARG A 187 -13.37 22.35 7.35
N ALA A 188 -13.18 21.04 7.42
CA ALA A 188 -13.78 20.08 6.50
C ALA A 188 -15.32 20.10 6.60
N LEU A 189 -15.87 20.13 7.81
CA LEU A 189 -17.33 20.26 8.04
C LEU A 189 -17.88 21.56 7.46
N SER A 190 -17.14 22.69 7.54
CA SER A 190 -17.56 23.93 6.87
C SER A 190 -17.63 23.76 5.36
N LYS A 191 -16.60 23.15 4.73
CA LYS A 191 -16.61 22.87 3.27
C LYS A 191 -17.78 21.97 2.85
N ILE A 192 -18.13 20.98 3.68
CA ILE A 192 -19.28 20.10 3.43
C ILE A 192 -20.58 20.88 3.56
N LYS A 193 -20.72 21.72 4.57
CA LYS A 193 -21.90 22.58 4.77
C LYS A 193 -22.11 23.56 3.61
N ASP A 194 -21.02 24.08 3.06
CA ASP A 194 -21.00 24.98 1.91
C ASP A 194 -21.23 24.24 0.57
N GLY A 195 -21.39 22.90 0.59
CA GLY A 195 -21.65 22.07 -0.58
C GLY A 195 -20.46 21.87 -1.50
N GLN A 196 -19.22 22.16 -1.04
CA GLN A 196 -18.01 21.97 -1.83
C GLN A 196 -17.66 20.49 -1.99
N VAL A 197 -17.87 19.69 -0.95
CA VAL A 197 -17.68 18.24 -0.95
C VAL A 197 -18.80 17.57 -0.14
N MET A 198 -19.09 16.30 -0.44
CA MET A 198 -20.02 15.47 0.36
C MET A 198 -19.28 14.69 1.45
N LYS A 199 -18.07 14.28 1.13
CA LYS A 199 -17.16 13.51 2.02
C LYS A 199 -15.72 13.93 1.72
N THR A 200 -14.89 14.06 2.75
CA THR A 200 -13.44 14.19 2.60
C THR A 200 -12.73 13.40 3.69
N ILE A 201 -11.53 12.92 3.40
CA ILE A 201 -10.70 12.26 4.39
C ILE A 201 -9.69 13.28 4.93
N VAL A 202 -9.69 13.47 6.25
CA VAL A 202 -8.70 14.32 6.93
C VAL A 202 -7.72 13.42 7.67
N SER A 203 -6.41 13.65 7.52
CA SER A 203 -5.38 12.84 8.16
C SER A 203 -4.42 13.64 9.02
N ARG A 204 -3.70 12.94 9.91
CA ARG A 204 -2.61 13.49 10.70
C ARG A 204 -1.43 12.51 10.74
N GLY A 205 -0.23 13.05 10.64
CA GLY A 205 1.02 12.32 10.83
C GLY A 205 1.51 12.39 12.27
N ILE A 206 2.15 11.35 12.75
CA ILE A 206 2.87 11.32 14.02
C ILE A 206 4.33 10.97 13.78
N SER A 207 5.25 11.74 14.36
CA SER A 207 6.68 11.46 14.25
C SER A 207 7.08 10.30 15.15
N LEU A 208 7.97 9.45 14.67
CA LEU A 208 8.55 8.38 15.46
C LEU A 208 9.87 8.83 16.07
N PRO A 209 10.19 8.40 17.32
CA PRO A 209 11.36 8.90 18.03
C PRO A 209 12.69 8.36 17.48
N GLU A 210 12.68 7.18 16.88
CA GLU A 210 13.86 6.46 16.42
C GLU A 210 13.66 5.88 15.01
N ARG A 211 14.76 5.50 14.36
CA ARG A 211 14.72 4.80 13.07
C ARG A 211 14.02 3.45 13.23
N VAL A 212 13.39 2.99 12.16
CA VAL A 212 12.55 1.78 12.13
C VAL A 212 13.26 0.65 11.41
N ASP A 213 13.32 -0.52 12.06
CA ASP A 213 13.60 -1.79 11.36
C ASP A 213 12.33 -2.25 10.63
N MET A 214 12.32 -2.05 9.31
CA MET A 214 11.15 -2.34 8.46
C MET A 214 10.81 -3.83 8.41
N LEU A 215 11.80 -4.71 8.40
CA LEU A 215 11.58 -6.16 8.32
C LEU A 215 11.13 -6.73 9.66
N ALA A 216 11.74 -6.31 10.77
CA ALA A 216 11.29 -6.71 12.10
C ALA A 216 9.86 -6.18 12.40
N THR A 217 9.54 -4.96 11.94
CA THR A 217 8.18 -4.40 12.01
C THR A 217 7.20 -5.22 11.17
N LEU A 218 7.58 -5.67 9.97
CA LEU A 218 6.75 -6.56 9.16
C LEU A 218 6.47 -7.88 9.89
N LEU A 219 7.51 -8.50 10.45
CA LEU A 219 7.41 -9.77 11.16
C LEU A 219 6.44 -9.66 12.35
N VAL A 220 6.71 -8.75 13.28
CA VAL A 220 5.92 -8.58 14.50
C VAL A 220 4.48 -8.17 14.17
N GLY A 221 4.32 -7.22 13.27
CA GLY A 221 3.00 -6.70 12.90
C GLY A 221 2.15 -7.73 12.16
N ARG A 222 2.74 -8.55 11.28
CA ARG A 222 1.99 -9.56 10.52
C ARG A 222 1.46 -10.69 11.38
N GLU A 223 2.17 -11.09 12.43
CA GLU A 223 1.69 -12.10 13.38
C GLU A 223 0.41 -11.69 14.10
N LEU A 224 0.23 -10.39 14.33
CA LEU A 224 -0.83 -9.83 15.16
C LEU A 224 -1.93 -9.12 14.35
N ASN A 225 -1.79 -9.05 13.03
CA ASN A 225 -2.76 -8.45 12.12
C ASN A 225 -3.33 -9.47 11.13
N THR A 226 -4.53 -9.18 10.63
CA THR A 226 -5.20 -9.92 9.55
C THR A 226 -5.46 -8.99 8.35
N PRO A 227 -4.39 -8.48 7.70
CA PRO A 227 -4.54 -7.54 6.59
C PRO A 227 -5.08 -8.22 5.33
N LYS A 228 -5.53 -7.41 4.37
CA LYS A 228 -5.79 -7.89 3.00
C LYS A 228 -4.48 -8.20 2.31
N ARG A 229 -3.47 -7.31 2.50
CA ARG A 229 -2.10 -7.41 1.98
C ARG A 229 -1.12 -6.89 3.01
N SER A 230 0.05 -7.51 3.09
CA SER A 230 1.20 -6.96 3.81
C SER A 230 2.27 -6.58 2.81
N PHE A 231 3.04 -5.55 3.13
CA PHE A 231 4.17 -5.15 2.30
C PHE A 231 5.30 -4.58 3.14
N SER A 232 6.50 -4.66 2.59
CA SER A 232 7.69 -3.93 3.07
C SER A 232 8.59 -3.64 1.90
N PHE A 233 9.25 -2.48 1.88
CA PHE A 233 10.26 -2.18 0.89
C PHE A 233 11.33 -1.24 1.41
N SER A 234 12.52 -1.35 0.78
CA SER A 234 13.61 -0.39 0.83
C SER A 234 14.10 -0.17 -0.60
N HIS A 235 13.82 1.00 -1.17
CA HIS A 235 14.17 1.31 -2.56
C HIS A 235 14.37 2.81 -2.77
N ALA A 236 15.43 3.19 -3.49
CA ALA A 236 15.77 4.56 -3.86
C ALA A 236 15.84 5.53 -2.66
N GLY A 237 16.20 5.05 -1.47
CA GLY A 237 16.29 5.84 -0.23
C GLY A 237 14.98 6.00 0.54
N TYR A 238 13.89 5.35 0.10
CA TYR A 238 12.57 5.33 0.72
C TYR A 238 12.25 3.96 1.28
N GLN A 239 11.64 3.91 2.46
CA GLN A 239 11.30 2.67 3.16
C GLN A 239 9.90 2.75 3.73
N SER A 240 9.14 1.67 3.63
CA SER A 240 7.84 1.56 4.27
C SER A 240 7.47 0.12 4.55
N THR A 241 6.79 -0.10 5.66
CA THR A 241 6.14 -1.36 6.00
C THR A 241 4.69 -1.10 6.37
N GLY A 242 3.79 -1.95 5.88
CA GLY A 242 2.37 -1.74 6.13
C GLY A 242 1.49 -2.98 5.98
N PHE A 243 0.28 -2.85 6.54
CA PHE A 243 -0.75 -3.89 6.63
C PHE A 243 -2.03 -3.38 5.97
N SER A 244 -2.04 -3.36 4.62
CA SER A 244 -3.12 -2.80 3.82
C SER A 244 -4.46 -3.49 4.09
N PRO A 245 -5.52 -2.73 4.41
CA PRO A 245 -6.85 -3.30 4.62
C PRO A 245 -7.62 -3.51 3.31
N GLU A 246 -7.24 -2.80 2.23
CA GLU A 246 -8.10 -2.55 1.07
C GLU A 246 -7.37 -2.68 -0.25
N LEU A 247 -8.08 -3.19 -1.25
CA LEU A 247 -7.66 -3.25 -2.64
C LEU A 247 -8.17 -2.03 -3.41
N ILE A 248 -7.27 -1.22 -3.97
CA ILE A 248 -7.62 -0.11 -4.88
C ILE A 248 -8.12 -0.70 -6.20
N ALA A 249 -7.28 -1.53 -6.81
CA ALA A 249 -7.55 -2.18 -8.07
C ALA A 249 -6.79 -3.49 -8.19
N SER A 250 -7.41 -4.53 -8.76
CA SER A 250 -6.68 -5.64 -9.35
C SER A 250 -7.22 -5.94 -10.74
N LEU A 251 -6.32 -6.31 -11.63
CA LEU A 251 -6.65 -6.78 -12.98
C LEU A 251 -6.15 -8.22 -13.10
N GLU A 252 -7.06 -9.14 -13.38
CA GLU A 252 -6.76 -10.55 -13.60
C GLU A 252 -7.57 -11.05 -14.80
N HIS A 253 -6.90 -11.50 -15.86
CA HIS A 253 -7.53 -12.02 -17.06
C HIS A 253 -8.60 -11.09 -17.67
N GLY A 254 -8.34 -9.78 -17.69
CA GLY A 254 -9.25 -8.76 -18.22
C GLY A 254 -10.40 -8.36 -17.28
N LYS A 255 -10.48 -8.96 -16.09
CA LYS A 255 -11.45 -8.59 -15.03
C LYS A 255 -10.81 -7.61 -14.07
N ILE A 256 -11.39 -6.42 -13.94
CA ILE A 256 -11.00 -5.42 -12.95
C ILE A 256 -11.85 -5.57 -11.68
N ILE A 257 -11.21 -5.43 -10.52
CA ILE A 257 -11.82 -5.56 -9.20
C ILE A 257 -11.39 -4.37 -8.35
N THR A 258 -12.34 -3.79 -7.61
CA THR A 258 -12.07 -2.83 -6.53
C THR A 258 -12.87 -3.21 -5.29
N GLU A 259 -12.30 -2.97 -4.10
CA GLU A 259 -12.92 -3.39 -2.82
C GLU A 259 -13.04 -2.20 -1.86
N PRO A 260 -14.03 -1.29 -2.05
CA PRO A 260 -14.23 -0.17 -1.14
C PRO A 260 -14.56 -0.64 0.27
N LEU A 261 -13.91 -0.02 1.27
CA LEU A 261 -14.20 -0.17 2.69
C LEU A 261 -14.68 1.17 3.25
N ALA A 262 -15.75 1.14 4.06
CA ALA A 262 -16.16 2.31 4.83
C ALA A 262 -16.94 1.85 6.08
N GLY A 263 -16.99 2.72 7.09
CA GLY A 263 -17.54 2.35 8.40
C GLY A 263 -16.54 1.52 9.22
N THR A 264 -16.42 1.85 10.50
CA THR A 264 -15.43 1.20 11.37
C THR A 264 -15.96 1.03 12.78
N ARG A 265 -15.71 -0.14 13.36
CA ARG A 265 -15.83 -0.41 14.80
C ARG A 265 -14.62 -1.22 15.27
N ALA A 266 -14.33 -1.13 16.56
CA ALA A 266 -13.32 -1.98 17.18
C ALA A 266 -13.69 -3.47 17.03
N CYS A 267 -12.67 -4.32 16.99
CA CYS A 267 -12.80 -5.77 16.97
C CYS A 267 -12.03 -6.35 18.17
N PRO A 268 -12.60 -6.29 19.40
CA PRO A 268 -11.95 -6.80 20.60
C PRO A 268 -11.86 -8.33 20.60
N ASP A 269 -11.05 -8.87 21.51
CA ASP A 269 -10.91 -10.32 21.68
C ASP A 269 -12.14 -10.94 22.38
N ASP A 270 -12.87 -10.18 23.21
CA ASP A 270 -14.13 -10.61 23.78
C ASP A 270 -15.19 -10.79 22.70
N LEU A 271 -15.71 -12.01 22.57
CA LEU A 271 -16.64 -12.40 21.50
C LEU A 271 -18.00 -11.69 21.62
N ALA A 272 -18.50 -11.49 22.85
CA ALA A 272 -19.80 -10.86 23.07
C ALA A 272 -19.74 -9.36 22.71
N GLU A 273 -18.69 -8.67 23.11
CA GLU A 273 -18.48 -7.27 22.77
C GLU A 273 -18.19 -7.09 21.27
N ARG A 274 -17.43 -8.01 20.65
CA ARG A 274 -17.20 -8.02 19.21
C ARG A 274 -18.51 -8.12 18.43
N GLU A 275 -19.40 -9.03 18.82
CA GLU A 275 -20.69 -9.22 18.17
C GLU A 275 -21.62 -8.02 18.41
N ARG A 276 -21.60 -7.44 19.59
CA ARG A 276 -22.34 -6.20 19.88
C ARG A 276 -21.90 -5.06 18.96
N LEU A 277 -20.59 -4.85 18.83
CA LEU A 277 -20.02 -3.81 17.95
C LEU A 277 -20.23 -4.11 16.47
N ARG A 278 -20.26 -5.38 16.08
CA ARG A 278 -20.63 -5.79 14.72
C ARG A 278 -22.08 -5.44 14.41
N ASN A 279 -23.01 -5.80 15.29
CA ASN A 279 -24.42 -5.46 15.15
C ASN A 279 -24.64 -3.94 15.11
N GLU A 280 -23.90 -3.17 15.91
CA GLU A 280 -23.90 -1.73 15.86
C GLU A 280 -23.43 -1.21 14.49
N LEU A 281 -22.31 -1.71 13.96
CA LEU A 281 -21.77 -1.35 12.64
C LEU A 281 -22.78 -1.62 11.51
N GLU A 282 -23.39 -2.79 11.52
CA GLU A 282 -24.35 -3.23 10.49
C GLU A 282 -25.68 -2.46 10.52
N ASN A 283 -26.01 -1.80 11.64
CA ASN A 283 -27.26 -1.06 11.83
C ASN A 283 -27.07 0.46 12.01
N ASP A 284 -25.87 0.98 12.00
CA ASP A 284 -25.60 2.42 12.12
C ASP A 284 -25.91 3.13 10.79
N PRO A 285 -26.93 4.04 10.76
CA PRO A 285 -27.31 4.71 9.53
C PRO A 285 -26.18 5.56 8.91
N LYS A 286 -25.29 6.15 9.73
CA LYS A 286 -24.13 6.92 9.26
C LYS A 286 -23.18 6.03 8.48
N GLU A 287 -22.80 4.90 9.08
CA GLU A 287 -21.84 3.97 8.50
C GLU A 287 -22.37 3.33 7.21
N ILE A 288 -23.67 2.98 7.19
CA ILE A 288 -24.36 2.45 6.01
C ILE A 288 -24.35 3.48 4.87
N VAL A 289 -24.73 4.73 5.13
CA VAL A 289 -24.77 5.79 4.12
C VAL A 289 -23.36 6.05 3.57
N GLU A 290 -22.36 6.15 4.44
CA GLU A 290 -20.97 6.35 4.03
C GLU A 290 -20.49 5.22 3.11
N HIS A 291 -20.83 3.98 3.44
CA HIS A 291 -20.43 2.82 2.63
C HIS A 291 -21.16 2.79 1.27
N ILE A 292 -22.46 3.01 1.25
CA ILE A 292 -23.26 3.05 0.00
C ILE A 292 -22.77 4.16 -0.94
N MET A 293 -22.41 5.34 -0.41
CA MET A 293 -21.79 6.40 -1.22
C MET A 293 -20.50 5.92 -1.87
N SER A 294 -19.65 5.22 -1.13
CA SER A 294 -18.38 4.68 -1.65
C SER A 294 -18.62 3.60 -2.73
N VAL A 295 -19.58 2.71 -2.56
CA VAL A 295 -19.95 1.68 -3.56
C VAL A 295 -20.51 2.31 -4.83
N LYS A 296 -21.39 3.30 -4.69
CA LYS A 296 -21.98 4.02 -5.83
C LYS A 296 -20.90 4.70 -6.67
N GLU A 297 -19.93 5.33 -6.03
CA GLU A 297 -18.82 5.97 -6.73
C GLU A 297 -17.91 4.93 -7.41
N ALA A 298 -17.59 3.82 -6.74
CA ALA A 298 -16.81 2.74 -7.35
C ALA A 298 -17.48 2.16 -8.61
N ILE A 299 -18.81 2.04 -8.62
CA ILE A 299 -19.58 1.66 -9.82
C ILE A 299 -19.41 2.70 -10.92
N ALA A 300 -19.60 4.00 -10.59
CA ALA A 300 -19.47 5.09 -11.56
C ALA A 300 -18.06 5.18 -12.14
N GLU A 301 -17.03 4.95 -11.34
CA GLU A 301 -15.63 4.92 -11.77
C GLU A 301 -15.36 3.74 -12.73
N LEU A 302 -15.80 2.52 -12.38
CA LEU A 302 -15.63 1.36 -13.25
C LEU A 302 -16.38 1.52 -14.57
N GLN A 303 -17.54 2.15 -14.61
CA GLN A 303 -18.31 2.43 -15.83
C GLN A 303 -17.58 3.36 -16.81
N ARG A 304 -16.51 4.05 -16.40
CA ARG A 304 -15.68 4.88 -17.28
C ARG A 304 -14.67 4.07 -18.11
N ILE A 305 -14.38 2.84 -17.69
CA ILE A 305 -13.35 1.96 -18.31
C ILE A 305 -13.87 0.57 -18.64
N CYS A 306 -15.09 0.24 -18.24
CA CYS A 306 -15.74 -1.05 -18.48
C CYS A 306 -17.09 -0.81 -19.21
N PRO A 307 -17.55 -1.74 -20.05
CA PRO A 307 -18.95 -1.76 -20.51
C PRO A 307 -19.91 -1.75 -19.33
N HIS A 308 -20.94 -0.92 -19.37
CA HIS A 308 -21.87 -0.69 -18.24
C HIS A 308 -22.50 -1.98 -17.73
N GLU A 309 -22.88 -2.88 -18.63
CA GLU A 309 -23.51 -4.18 -18.35
C GLU A 309 -22.57 -5.18 -17.69
N SER A 310 -21.25 -4.95 -17.74
CA SER A 310 -20.25 -5.81 -17.10
C SER A 310 -19.96 -5.42 -15.66
N VAL A 311 -20.40 -4.21 -15.23
CA VAL A 311 -20.13 -3.72 -13.87
C VAL A 311 -21.12 -4.30 -12.90
N VAL A 312 -20.64 -5.11 -11.96
CA VAL A 312 -21.45 -5.81 -10.96
C VAL A 312 -20.91 -5.62 -9.53
N VAL A 313 -21.81 -5.60 -8.58
CA VAL A 313 -21.48 -5.71 -7.15
C VAL A 313 -21.59 -7.18 -6.76
N GLU A 314 -20.44 -7.84 -6.60
CA GLU A 314 -20.37 -9.29 -6.26
C GLU A 314 -20.63 -9.53 -4.78
N ASP A 315 -20.25 -8.56 -3.93
CA ASP A 315 -20.42 -8.63 -2.48
C ASP A 315 -20.76 -7.21 -1.99
N LEU A 316 -21.81 -7.08 -1.22
CA LEU A 316 -22.32 -5.80 -0.73
C LEU A 316 -22.36 -5.78 0.80
N MET A 317 -21.65 -4.84 1.41
CA MET A 317 -21.71 -4.51 2.85
C MET A 317 -21.38 -5.68 3.79
N SER A 318 -20.55 -6.63 3.39
CA SER A 318 -20.09 -7.68 4.31
C SER A 318 -19.14 -7.12 5.37
N VAL A 319 -19.22 -7.64 6.60
CA VAL A 319 -18.27 -7.24 7.65
C VAL A 319 -16.89 -7.89 7.40
N ARG A 320 -15.88 -7.05 7.29
CA ARG A 320 -14.48 -7.42 7.06
C ARG A 320 -13.64 -7.15 8.30
N ILE A 321 -13.10 -8.19 8.93
CA ILE A 321 -12.19 -8.05 10.07
C ILE A 321 -10.78 -7.80 9.55
N ARG A 322 -10.11 -6.79 10.14
CA ARG A 322 -8.75 -6.37 9.81
C ARG A 322 -7.99 -6.04 11.10
N GLY A 323 -7.38 -7.06 11.71
CA GLY A 323 -6.73 -6.94 13.02
C GLY A 323 -7.74 -6.60 14.12
N LYS A 324 -7.51 -5.50 14.82
CA LYS A 324 -8.35 -5.02 15.94
C LYS A 324 -9.55 -4.15 15.53
N VAL A 325 -9.86 -4.08 14.23
CA VAL A 325 -11.01 -3.33 13.70
C VAL A 325 -11.84 -4.18 12.74
N GLN A 326 -13.10 -3.84 12.60
CA GLN A 326 -14.04 -4.41 11.64
C GLN A 326 -14.69 -3.28 10.81
N HIS A 327 -14.89 -3.55 9.51
CA HIS A 327 -15.38 -2.59 8.53
C HIS A 327 -16.53 -3.17 7.72
N LEU A 328 -17.41 -2.33 7.18
CA LEU A 328 -18.24 -2.69 6.04
C LEU A 328 -17.40 -2.71 4.78
N GLY A 329 -17.51 -3.77 3.99
CA GLY A 329 -16.75 -3.95 2.75
C GLY A 329 -17.62 -4.47 1.62
N SER A 330 -17.33 -4.00 0.40
CA SER A 330 -17.98 -4.47 -0.81
C SER A 330 -16.93 -4.91 -1.84
N ARG A 331 -17.39 -5.61 -2.89
CA ARG A 331 -16.58 -5.94 -4.06
C ARG A 331 -17.33 -5.54 -5.31
N VAL A 332 -16.75 -4.64 -6.08
CA VAL A 332 -17.28 -4.19 -7.38
C VAL A 332 -16.33 -4.65 -8.47
N THR A 333 -16.88 -5.23 -9.54
CA THR A 333 -16.07 -5.80 -10.62
C THR A 333 -16.61 -5.35 -11.97
N GLY A 334 -15.76 -5.44 -13.01
CA GLY A 334 -16.16 -5.19 -14.39
C GLY A 334 -15.19 -5.86 -15.38
N ALA A 335 -15.61 -6.08 -16.60
CA ALA A 335 -14.72 -6.47 -17.69
C ALA A 335 -14.01 -5.20 -18.21
N LEU A 336 -12.69 -5.22 -18.28
CA LEU A 336 -11.94 -4.07 -18.80
C LEU A 336 -12.27 -3.87 -20.30
N GLY A 337 -12.55 -2.64 -20.69
CA GLY A 337 -12.89 -2.31 -22.08
C GLY A 337 -11.73 -2.52 -23.04
N ASP A 338 -12.04 -2.75 -24.32
CA ASP A 338 -11.04 -2.96 -25.36
C ASP A 338 -10.03 -1.80 -25.44
N GLY A 339 -8.75 -2.15 -25.54
CA GLY A 339 -7.64 -1.21 -25.63
C GLY A 339 -7.29 -0.51 -24.32
N ARG A 340 -7.95 -0.85 -23.23
CA ARG A 340 -7.63 -0.38 -21.88
C ARG A 340 -6.64 -1.32 -21.18
N ASP A 341 -5.87 -0.80 -20.24
CA ASP A 341 -4.90 -1.55 -19.46
C ASP A 341 -4.97 -1.22 -17.95
N CYS A 342 -4.05 -1.77 -17.17
CA CYS A 342 -3.97 -1.56 -15.74
C CYS A 342 -3.72 -0.08 -15.35
N TRP A 343 -3.06 0.70 -16.20
CA TRP A 343 -2.80 2.12 -15.95
C TRP A 343 -4.06 2.96 -16.14
N ASP A 344 -4.92 2.62 -17.10
CA ASP A 344 -6.25 3.23 -17.22
C ASP A 344 -7.09 2.96 -15.98
N ALA A 345 -7.05 1.72 -15.45
CA ALA A 345 -7.73 1.35 -14.22
C ALA A 345 -7.18 2.11 -13.02
N LEU A 346 -5.85 2.22 -12.90
CA LEU A 346 -5.22 3.00 -11.84
C LEU A 346 -5.62 4.48 -11.91
N ASN A 347 -5.57 5.12 -13.08
CA ASN A 347 -5.92 6.53 -13.24
C ASN A 347 -7.37 6.85 -12.83
N VAL A 348 -8.28 5.89 -13.02
CA VAL A 348 -9.70 6.07 -12.66
C VAL A 348 -9.94 5.80 -11.18
N LEU A 349 -9.46 4.66 -10.67
CA LEU A 349 -9.75 4.18 -9.32
C LEU A 349 -8.87 4.82 -8.25
N PHE A 350 -7.68 5.33 -8.60
CA PHE A 350 -6.75 5.95 -7.65
C PHE A 350 -7.00 7.47 -7.50
N PRO A 351 -6.90 8.01 -6.29
CA PRO A 351 -6.81 7.27 -5.05
C PRO A 351 -8.15 6.65 -4.68
N SER A 352 -8.13 5.64 -3.78
CA SER A 352 -9.36 5.07 -3.24
C SER A 352 -10.23 6.15 -2.60
N ILE A 353 -11.55 6.02 -2.73
CA ILE A 353 -12.54 6.90 -2.08
C ILE A 353 -12.38 6.87 -0.56
N THR A 354 -12.01 5.72 -0.02
CA THR A 354 -11.68 5.53 1.40
C THR A 354 -10.54 6.44 1.87
N ALA A 355 -9.71 6.91 0.95
CA ALA A 355 -8.53 7.75 1.22
C ALA A 355 -8.62 9.18 0.66
N SER A 356 -9.69 9.51 -0.06
CA SER A 356 -9.89 10.84 -0.68
C SER A 356 -11.22 11.46 -0.27
N GLY A 357 -12.30 11.13 -0.94
CA GLY A 357 -13.66 11.64 -0.66
C GLY A 357 -14.51 11.74 -1.91
N ILE A 358 -15.64 12.46 -1.81
CA ILE A 358 -16.68 12.53 -2.83
C ILE A 358 -17.18 13.97 -2.97
N PRO A 359 -17.25 14.56 -4.18
CA PRO A 359 -16.66 14.03 -5.42
C PRO A 359 -15.13 13.97 -5.33
N LYS A 360 -14.49 13.05 -6.06
CA LYS A 360 -13.05 12.77 -5.90
C LYS A 360 -12.17 13.99 -6.16
N THR A 361 -12.42 14.74 -7.24
CA THR A 361 -11.64 15.92 -7.61
C THR A 361 -11.73 17.00 -6.55
N ASP A 362 -12.95 17.37 -6.14
CA ASP A 362 -13.18 18.42 -5.15
C ASP A 362 -12.62 18.02 -3.77
N ALA A 363 -12.65 16.72 -3.44
CA ALA A 363 -12.08 16.20 -2.22
C ALA A 363 -10.55 16.28 -2.22
N LEU A 364 -9.88 16.04 -3.36
CA LEU A 364 -8.43 16.21 -3.49
C LEU A 364 -8.02 17.68 -3.26
N GLU A 365 -8.73 18.63 -3.88
CA GLU A 365 -8.50 20.06 -3.65
C GLU A 365 -8.76 20.48 -2.19
N ALA A 366 -9.83 19.92 -1.58
CA ALA A 366 -10.13 20.18 -0.19
C ALA A 366 -9.01 19.69 0.74
N ILE A 367 -8.48 18.48 0.53
CA ILE A 367 -7.41 17.89 1.31
C ILE A 367 -6.14 18.74 1.26
N GLU A 368 -5.72 19.21 0.09
CA GLU A 368 -4.56 20.12 -0.06
C GLU A 368 -4.70 21.40 0.81
N SER A 369 -5.92 21.90 0.97
CA SER A 369 -6.18 23.07 1.81
C SER A 369 -6.33 22.77 3.30
N LEU A 370 -6.60 21.54 3.68
CA LEU A 370 -6.88 21.10 5.06
C LEU A 370 -5.65 20.60 5.79
N GLU A 371 -4.74 19.97 5.07
CA GLU A 371 -3.54 19.34 5.63
C GLU A 371 -2.30 20.22 5.45
N PRO A 372 -1.36 20.23 6.42
CA PRO A 372 -0.22 21.16 6.40
C PRO A 372 0.90 20.78 5.42
N GLY A 373 0.82 19.62 4.75
CA GLY A 373 1.86 19.14 3.85
C GLY A 373 1.44 17.91 3.05
N SER A 374 2.36 17.46 2.19
CA SER A 374 2.14 16.27 1.36
C SER A 374 1.91 15.01 2.20
N ARG A 375 1.03 14.16 1.74
CA ARG A 375 0.79 12.81 2.31
C ARG A 375 1.89 11.82 1.95
N GLU A 376 2.76 12.16 1.02
CA GLU A 376 3.77 11.28 0.47
C GLU A 376 3.17 9.97 -0.05
N LEU A 377 3.55 8.84 0.57
CA LEU A 377 2.98 7.53 0.25
C LEU A 377 1.73 7.17 1.07
N TYR A 378 1.42 7.89 2.16
CA TYR A 378 0.17 7.65 2.90
C TYR A 378 -1.04 7.88 2.00
N SER A 379 -1.99 6.95 1.99
CA SER A 379 -3.12 6.93 1.06
C SER A 379 -2.74 6.74 -0.43
N GLY A 380 -1.48 6.43 -0.69
CA GLY A 380 -0.99 5.97 -1.98
C GLY A 380 -1.33 4.51 -2.25
N GLY A 381 -0.64 3.89 -3.21
CA GLY A 381 -0.82 2.48 -3.56
C GLY A 381 0.50 1.74 -3.66
N ILE A 382 0.57 0.54 -3.11
CA ILE A 382 1.67 -0.40 -3.37
C ILE A 382 1.30 -1.30 -4.54
N ILE A 383 2.23 -1.49 -5.46
CA ILE A 383 1.98 -2.14 -6.76
C ILE A 383 2.76 -3.46 -6.86
N LEU A 384 2.07 -4.50 -7.34
CA LEU A 384 2.66 -5.74 -7.85
C LEU A 384 2.05 -6.03 -9.21
N MET A 385 2.88 -6.25 -10.25
CA MET A 385 2.37 -6.53 -11.58
C MET A 385 3.26 -7.49 -12.38
N ASP A 386 2.66 -8.16 -13.35
CA ASP A 386 3.39 -8.88 -14.38
C ASP A 386 3.88 -7.90 -15.46
N PRO A 387 5.04 -8.10 -16.07
CA PRO A 387 5.52 -7.25 -17.15
C PRO A 387 4.57 -7.19 -18.35
N SER A 388 3.78 -8.25 -18.58
CA SER A 388 2.74 -8.28 -19.62
C SER A 388 1.54 -7.38 -19.34
N GLY A 389 1.39 -6.91 -18.07
CA GLY A 389 0.22 -6.16 -17.62
C GLY A 389 -1.05 -7.01 -17.43
N GLY A 390 -1.01 -8.31 -17.72
CA GLY A 390 -2.17 -9.22 -17.60
C GLY A 390 -2.62 -9.48 -16.16
N ASN A 391 -1.68 -9.38 -15.21
CA ASN A 391 -1.98 -9.36 -13.78
C ASN A 391 -1.37 -8.10 -13.17
N PHE A 392 -2.20 -7.35 -12.50
CA PHE A 392 -1.84 -6.12 -11.80
C PHE A 392 -2.61 -6.04 -10.49
N GLU A 393 -1.96 -5.57 -9.46
CA GLU A 393 -2.62 -5.26 -8.19
C GLU A 393 -2.05 -3.98 -7.60
N ALA A 394 -2.93 -3.10 -7.12
CA ALA A 394 -2.61 -1.93 -6.33
C ALA A 394 -3.38 -1.98 -5.01
N SER A 395 -2.68 -2.05 -3.88
CA SER A 395 -3.26 -2.04 -2.54
C SER A 395 -3.07 -0.70 -1.87
N LEU A 396 -4.10 -0.24 -1.15
CA LEU A 396 -4.12 1.04 -0.47
C LEU A 396 -3.09 1.08 0.67
N VAL A 397 -2.25 2.10 0.69
CA VAL A 397 -1.24 2.29 1.72
C VAL A 397 -1.84 2.99 2.93
N LEU A 398 -2.30 2.18 3.86
CA LEU A 398 -2.79 2.55 5.19
C LEU A 398 -2.17 1.62 6.24
N ARG A 399 -2.25 2.00 7.52
CA ARG A 399 -1.67 1.21 8.63
C ARG A 399 -0.22 0.88 8.38
N SER A 400 0.53 1.92 8.07
CA SER A 400 1.90 1.81 7.60
C SER A 400 2.81 2.76 8.35
N VAL A 401 4.08 2.39 8.40
CA VAL A 401 5.17 3.23 8.84
C VAL A 401 6.02 3.60 7.64
N PHE A 402 6.50 4.82 7.64
CA PHE A 402 7.28 5.42 6.56
C PHE A 402 8.61 5.93 7.10
N GLN A 403 9.65 5.83 6.30
CA GLN A 403 10.99 6.32 6.63
C GLN A 403 11.74 6.75 5.38
N ASP A 404 12.38 7.90 5.45
CA ASP A 404 13.35 8.36 4.47
C ASP A 404 14.66 8.77 5.19
N GLN A 405 15.55 9.45 4.51
CA GLN A 405 16.82 9.87 5.08
C GLN A 405 16.66 10.92 6.19
N ARG A 406 15.54 11.65 6.25
CA ARG A 406 15.32 12.80 7.14
C ARG A 406 14.38 12.51 8.30
N ARG A 407 13.38 11.65 8.08
CA ARG A 407 12.29 11.44 9.04
C ARG A 407 11.71 10.04 8.98
N GLN A 408 11.05 9.67 10.05
CA GLN A 408 10.21 8.49 10.14
C GLN A 408 8.88 8.87 10.81
N TRP A 409 7.77 8.34 10.29
CA TRP A 409 6.43 8.67 10.77
C TRP A 409 5.42 7.56 10.50
N ALA A 410 4.29 7.61 11.22
CA ALA A 410 3.07 6.91 10.88
C ALA A 410 1.95 7.92 10.66
N GLN A 411 0.90 7.55 9.93
CA GLN A 411 -0.18 8.46 9.56
C GLN A 411 -1.52 7.74 9.57
N ALA A 412 -2.57 8.43 10.04
CA ALA A 412 -3.95 7.94 9.98
C ALA A 412 -4.93 9.08 9.71
N GLY A 413 -6.05 8.75 9.10
CA GLY A 413 -7.12 9.69 8.82
C GLY A 413 -8.50 9.06 9.01
N ALA A 414 -9.52 9.92 9.12
CA ALA A 414 -10.91 9.53 9.19
C ALA A 414 -11.75 10.22 8.12
N GLY A 415 -12.87 9.60 7.76
CA GLY A 415 -13.84 10.13 6.80
C GLY A 415 -14.76 11.15 7.44
N VAL A 416 -14.72 12.38 6.96
CA VAL A 416 -15.60 13.46 7.44
C VAL A 416 -16.78 13.61 6.51
N ILE A 417 -17.98 13.48 7.07
CA ILE A 417 -19.29 13.74 6.44
C ILE A 417 -20.09 14.73 7.31
N SER A 418 -21.25 15.15 6.86
CA SER A 418 -22.07 16.18 7.57
C SER A 418 -22.44 15.82 9.02
N GLN A 419 -22.46 14.53 9.39
CA GLN A 419 -22.78 14.05 10.75
C GLN A 419 -21.51 13.82 11.61
N SER A 420 -20.33 14.05 11.08
CA SER A 420 -19.07 13.84 11.81
C SER A 420 -18.90 14.80 12.96
N GLN A 421 -18.20 14.35 14.00
CA GLN A 421 -17.84 15.13 15.19
C GLN A 421 -16.32 15.11 15.36
N PRO A 422 -15.63 16.26 15.51
CA PRO A 422 -14.18 16.36 15.54
C PRO A 422 -13.51 15.40 16.53
N GLU A 423 -14.05 15.28 17.74
CA GLU A 423 -13.49 14.41 18.81
C GLU A 423 -13.67 12.93 18.47
N ARG A 424 -14.78 12.56 17.81
CA ARG A 424 -15.01 11.17 17.39
C ARG A 424 -14.06 10.79 16.26
N GLU A 425 -13.87 11.67 15.27
CA GLU A 425 -12.93 11.45 14.17
C GLU A 425 -11.48 11.40 14.67
N LEU A 426 -11.11 12.22 15.67
CA LEU A 426 -9.82 12.12 16.34
C LEU A 426 -9.64 10.75 17.01
N THR A 427 -10.66 10.27 17.73
CA THR A 427 -10.64 8.95 18.36
C THR A 427 -10.42 7.85 17.31
N GLU A 428 -11.10 7.92 16.18
CA GLU A 428 -10.94 6.97 15.08
C GLU A 428 -9.50 6.96 14.52
N THR A 429 -8.85 8.13 14.41
CA THR A 429 -7.43 8.16 14.03
C THR A 429 -6.53 7.50 15.06
N CYS A 430 -6.82 7.64 16.37
CA CYS A 430 -6.08 6.94 17.43
C CYS A 430 -6.29 5.42 17.35
N GLU A 431 -7.53 4.97 17.13
CA GLU A 431 -7.85 3.55 16.91
C GLU A 431 -7.07 2.98 15.72
N LYS A 432 -6.99 3.73 14.60
CA LYS A 432 -6.24 3.34 13.40
C LYS A 432 -4.72 3.35 13.62
N LEU A 433 -4.16 4.34 14.30
CA LEU A 433 -2.74 4.36 14.66
C LEU A 433 -2.38 3.17 15.56
N SER A 434 -3.26 2.79 16.48
CA SER A 434 -3.06 1.64 17.37
C SER A 434 -3.04 0.29 16.63
N THR A 435 -3.38 0.24 15.36
CA THR A 435 -3.23 -0.97 14.54
C THR A 435 -1.81 -1.19 14.00
N ILE A 436 -0.93 -0.21 14.12
CA ILE A 436 0.46 -0.30 13.65
C ILE A 436 1.48 0.07 14.73
N THR A 437 1.24 1.12 15.53
CA THR A 437 2.24 1.67 16.46
C THR A 437 2.76 0.68 17.50
N PRO A 438 1.99 -0.29 18.04
CA PRO A 438 2.51 -1.27 18.99
C PRO A 438 3.52 -2.26 18.39
N PHE A 439 3.64 -2.31 17.09
CA PHE A 439 4.44 -3.29 16.36
C PHE A 439 5.67 -2.69 15.70
N ILE A 440 5.86 -1.36 15.82
CA ILE A 440 7.01 -0.68 15.23
C ILE A 440 8.26 -1.03 16.04
N VAL A 441 9.20 -1.67 15.37
CA VAL A 441 10.47 -2.10 15.91
C VAL A 441 11.53 -1.04 15.61
N ARG A 442 12.34 -0.67 16.61
CA ARG A 442 13.46 0.24 16.40
C ARG A 442 14.60 -0.46 15.67
N GLU A 443 15.29 0.28 14.83
CA GLU A 443 16.54 -0.15 14.22
C GLU A 443 17.62 -0.26 15.32
N GLU A 444 18.29 -1.40 15.41
CA GLU A 444 19.41 -1.55 16.33
C GLU A 444 20.62 -0.80 15.76
N VAL A 445 21.07 0.21 16.47
CA VAL A 445 22.36 0.85 16.17
C VAL A 445 23.44 -0.16 16.56
N GLU A 446 24.13 -0.73 15.58
CA GLU A 446 25.34 -1.50 15.88
C GLU A 446 26.26 -0.61 16.73
N ALA A 447 26.52 -1.05 17.99
CA ALA A 447 27.46 -0.36 18.85
C ALA A 447 28.80 -0.37 18.10
N GLY A 448 29.17 0.80 17.55
CA GLY A 448 30.36 0.96 16.76
C GLY A 448 31.55 0.35 17.49
N SER A 449 32.23 -0.56 16.83
CA SER A 449 33.55 -1.00 17.20
C SER A 449 34.46 0.23 17.23
N ASN A 450 34.67 0.76 18.45
CA ASN A 450 35.72 1.74 18.72
C ASN A 450 37.11 1.14 18.46
#